data_82e4cca8ad7f4e4d627de8a68a36474c
#
_entry.id   82e4cca8ad7f4e4d627de8a68a36474c
#
_cell.length_a   1.000
_cell.length_b   1.000
_cell.length_c   1.000
_cell.angle_alpha   90.00
_cell.angle_beta   90.00
_cell.angle_gamma   90.00
#
_symmetry.space_group_name_H-M   'P 1'
#
loop_
_entity.id
_entity.type
_entity.pdbx_description
1 polymer ?
#
loop_
_entity_poly.entity_id
_entity_poly.type
_entity_poly.pdbx_seq_one_letter_code
_entity_poly.pdbx_strand_id
1 'polypeptide(L)' 'MAATSPGYGITIRVEGPPSAQPVALATTVITEAGATITALDVVESLLEKVVLDITCDTIDSAHADQITIALAKN' A
#
# COMPACT_ATOMS: atom_id res chain seq x y z
N MET A 1 -23.72 1.28 -5.61
CA MET A 1 -23.12 0.20 -4.87
C MET A 1 -22.97 0.58 -3.41
N ALA A 2 -23.46 -0.22 -2.59
CA ALA A 2 -23.32 0.04 -1.19
C ALA A 2 -21.91 -0.31 -0.78
N ALA A 3 -21.30 0.60 -0.12
CA ALA A 3 -20.04 0.31 0.47
C ALA A 3 -20.30 -0.60 1.63
N THR A 4 -19.90 -1.79 1.51
CA THR A 4 -19.91 -2.63 2.66
C THR A 4 -18.76 -2.24 3.53
N SER A 5 -18.89 -2.49 4.79
CA SER A 5 -17.83 -2.27 5.70
C SER A 5 -16.61 -3.09 5.27
N PRO A 6 -15.46 -2.49 5.15
CA PRO A 6 -14.25 -3.25 4.86
C PRO A 6 -13.97 -4.19 6.02
N GLY A 7 -13.39 -5.31 5.72
CA GLY A 7 -13.06 -6.25 6.75
C GLY A 7 -11.89 -5.77 7.60
N TYR A 8 -10.90 -5.15 6.98
CA TYR A 8 -9.67 -4.85 7.70
C TYR A 8 -8.88 -3.77 6.95
N GLY A 9 -8.73 -2.62 7.56
CA GLY A 9 -7.96 -1.52 6.97
C GLY A 9 -6.55 -1.50 7.54
N ILE A 10 -5.56 -1.27 6.68
CA ILE A 10 -4.17 -1.16 7.10
C ILE A 10 -3.49 0.01 6.42
N THR A 11 -2.43 0.51 7.06
CA THR A 11 -1.55 1.51 6.47
C THR A 11 -0.15 0.93 6.38
N ILE A 12 0.42 0.99 5.19
CA ILE A 12 1.74 0.43 4.92
C ILE A 12 2.68 1.57 4.58
N ARG A 13 3.85 1.61 5.24
CA ARG A 13 4.87 2.60 4.94
C ARG A 13 5.88 2.00 3.96
N VAL A 14 6.09 2.70 2.85
CA VAL A 14 7.00 2.26 1.80
C VAL A 14 8.09 3.31 1.63
N GLU A 15 9.34 2.86 1.59
CA GLU A 15 10.48 3.73 1.32
C GLU A 15 11.14 3.29 0.02
N GLY A 16 11.60 4.25 -0.76
CA GLY A 16 12.28 3.93 -2.00
C GLY A 16 12.96 5.15 -2.59
N PRO A 17 13.57 4.99 -3.77
CA PRO A 17 14.23 6.10 -4.44
C PRO A 17 13.22 7.18 -4.80
N PRO A 18 13.66 8.45 -4.93
CA PRO A 18 12.75 9.57 -5.21
C PRO A 18 12.31 9.58 -6.67
N SER A 19 11.45 8.64 -7.02
CA SER A 19 10.90 8.50 -8.36
C SER A 19 9.48 7.97 -8.24
N ALA A 20 8.78 7.84 -9.35
CA ALA A 20 7.42 7.29 -9.34
C ALA A 20 7.40 5.77 -9.20
N GLN A 21 8.55 5.12 -9.30
CA GLN A 21 8.61 3.67 -9.32
C GLN A 21 8.12 3.00 -8.03
N PRO A 22 8.48 3.48 -6.83
CA PRO A 22 7.95 2.86 -5.60
C PRO A 22 6.43 2.92 -5.51
N VAL A 23 5.83 4.02 -5.95
CA VAL A 23 4.37 4.16 -5.95
C VAL A 23 3.76 3.15 -6.92
N ALA A 24 4.31 3.07 -8.14
CA ALA A 24 3.78 2.18 -9.16
C ALA A 24 3.87 0.72 -8.73
N LEU A 25 5.01 0.31 -8.17
CA LEU A 25 5.18 -1.06 -7.69
C LEU A 25 4.23 -1.39 -6.56
N ALA A 26 4.14 -0.51 -5.57
CA ALA A 26 3.29 -0.74 -4.41
C ALA A 26 1.82 -0.81 -4.81
N THR A 27 1.36 0.10 -5.66
CA THR A 27 -0.04 0.10 -6.07
C THR A 27 -0.37 -1.13 -6.91
N THR A 28 0.55 -1.58 -7.74
CA THR A 28 0.36 -2.80 -8.53
C THR A 28 0.25 -4.02 -7.62
N VAL A 29 1.16 -4.17 -6.67
CA VAL A 29 1.15 -5.32 -5.75
C VAL A 29 -0.16 -5.34 -4.95
N ILE A 30 -0.56 -4.20 -4.40
CA ILE A 30 -1.77 -4.11 -3.59
C ILE A 30 -3.01 -4.43 -4.42
N THR A 31 -3.07 -3.89 -5.63
CA THR A 31 -4.21 -4.10 -6.53
C THR A 31 -4.30 -5.57 -6.95
N GLU A 32 -3.17 -6.18 -7.29
CA GLU A 32 -3.16 -7.58 -7.70
C GLU A 32 -3.51 -8.52 -6.55
N ALA A 33 -3.23 -8.10 -5.33
CA ALA A 33 -3.61 -8.88 -4.16
C ALA A 33 -5.09 -8.71 -3.79
N GLY A 34 -5.81 -7.89 -4.52
CA GLY A 34 -7.25 -7.74 -4.31
C GLY A 34 -7.65 -6.73 -3.26
N ALA A 35 -6.74 -5.90 -2.79
CA ALA A 35 -7.06 -4.85 -1.84
C ALA A 35 -7.43 -3.55 -2.56
N THR A 36 -8.13 -2.67 -1.85
CA THR A 36 -8.52 -1.38 -2.38
C THR A 36 -7.73 -0.28 -1.69
N ILE A 37 -7.02 0.52 -2.47
CA ILE A 37 -6.28 1.66 -1.93
C ILE A 37 -7.25 2.79 -1.64
N THR A 38 -7.25 3.29 -0.41
CA THR A 38 -8.16 4.35 0.01
C THR A 38 -7.46 5.67 0.26
N ALA A 39 -6.14 5.65 0.49
CA ALA A 39 -5.37 6.88 0.66
C ALA A 39 -3.90 6.62 0.34
N LEU A 40 -3.23 7.65 -0.13
CA LEU A 40 -1.81 7.59 -0.41
C LEU A 40 -1.21 8.93 -0.02
N ASP A 41 -0.31 8.93 0.95
CA ASP A 41 0.31 10.13 1.46
C ASP A 41 1.82 10.09 1.30
N VAL A 42 2.39 11.19 0.85
CA VAL A 42 3.85 11.36 0.85
C VAL A 42 4.23 11.89 2.23
N VAL A 43 4.89 11.06 3.02
CA VAL A 43 5.29 11.42 4.38
C VAL A 43 6.55 12.26 4.36
N GLU A 44 7.51 11.85 3.53
CA GLU A 44 8.79 12.52 3.38
C GLU A 44 9.23 12.46 1.94
N SER A 45 9.81 13.57 1.47
CA SER A 45 10.40 13.61 0.13
C SER A 45 11.76 14.27 0.26
N LEU A 46 12.82 13.47 0.17
CA LEU A 46 14.19 13.91 0.29
C LEU A 46 14.91 13.71 -1.04
N LEU A 47 16.09 14.27 -1.15
CA LEU A 47 16.88 14.10 -2.38
C LEU A 47 17.23 12.64 -2.65
N GLU A 48 17.33 11.84 -1.60
CA GLU A 48 17.82 10.46 -1.71
C GLU A 48 16.73 9.42 -1.59
N LYS A 49 15.56 9.77 -1.04
CA LYS A 49 14.50 8.80 -0.85
C LYS A 49 13.15 9.47 -0.68
N VAL A 50 12.12 8.70 -0.91
CA VAL A 50 10.74 9.10 -0.63
C VAL A 50 10.13 8.09 0.31
N VAL A 51 9.31 8.57 1.24
CA VAL A 51 8.58 7.72 2.18
C VAL A 51 7.09 7.97 1.96
N LEU A 52 6.35 6.90 1.75
CA LEU A 52 4.92 6.94 1.45
C LEU A 52 4.15 6.12 2.47
N ASP A 53 2.98 6.60 2.83
CA ASP A 53 2.01 5.81 3.59
C ASP A 53 0.85 5.49 2.67
N ILE A 54 0.57 4.20 2.49
CA ILE A 54 -0.53 3.73 1.66
C ILE A 54 -1.54 3.05 2.56
N THR A 55 -2.77 3.57 2.57
CA THR A 55 -3.86 2.97 3.32
C THR A 55 -4.71 2.16 2.36
N CYS A 56 -5.01 0.94 2.74
CA CYS A 56 -5.84 0.08 1.90
C CYS A 56 -6.77 -0.76 2.75
N ASP A 57 -7.86 -1.18 2.13
CA ASP A 57 -8.85 -2.06 2.75
C ASP A 57 -8.63 -3.48 2.27
N THR A 58 -8.63 -4.40 3.21
CA THR A 58 -8.45 -5.82 2.94
C THR A 58 -9.65 -6.59 3.49
N ILE A 59 -9.69 -7.88 3.21
CA ILE A 59 -10.78 -8.74 3.65
C ILE A 59 -10.63 -9.05 5.15
N ASP A 60 -9.43 -9.40 5.57
CA ASP A 60 -9.15 -9.78 6.95
C ASP A 60 -7.65 -9.65 7.23
N SER A 61 -7.23 -10.03 8.42
CA SER A 61 -5.82 -9.90 8.80
C SER A 61 -4.91 -10.82 8.00
N ALA A 62 -5.39 -11.98 7.60
CA ALA A 62 -4.58 -12.89 6.77
C ALA A 62 -4.32 -12.26 5.40
N HIS A 63 -5.32 -11.61 4.82
CA HIS A 63 -5.18 -10.90 3.56
C HIS A 63 -4.19 -9.75 3.71
N ALA A 64 -4.29 -9.00 4.80
CA ALA A 64 -3.36 -7.91 5.10
C ALA A 64 -1.92 -8.42 5.20
N ASP A 65 -1.72 -9.55 5.86
CA ASP A 65 -0.40 -10.16 5.98
C ASP A 65 0.16 -10.56 4.61
N GLN A 66 -0.67 -11.10 3.73
CA GLN A 66 -0.25 -11.46 2.38
C GLN A 66 0.25 -10.23 1.61
N ILE A 67 -0.44 -9.13 1.75
CA ILE A 67 -0.06 -7.88 1.08
C ILE A 67 1.27 -7.38 1.61
N THR A 68 1.44 -7.39 2.92
CA THR A 68 2.69 -6.95 3.55
C THR A 68 3.87 -7.81 3.08
N ILE A 69 3.67 -9.12 3.03
CA ILE A 69 4.70 -10.04 2.56
C ILE A 69 5.02 -9.80 1.10
N ALA A 70 4.00 -9.61 0.28
CA ALA A 70 4.20 -9.37 -1.15
C ALA A 70 4.98 -8.08 -1.41
N LEU A 71 4.70 -7.03 -0.64
CA LEU A 71 5.43 -5.77 -0.76
C LEU A 71 6.88 -5.92 -0.31
N ALA A 72 7.14 -6.71 0.70
CA ALA A 72 8.49 -6.92 1.19
C ALA A 72 9.36 -7.67 0.19
N LYS A 73 8.76 -8.44 -0.72
CA LYS A 73 9.50 -9.19 -1.73
C LYS A 73 9.89 -8.37 -2.95
N ASN A 74 9.32 -7.19 -3.08
CA ASN A 74 9.58 -6.34 -4.25
C ASN A 74 10.59 -5.22 -3.94
#